data_8a35d79340710de39b215a244651c340
#
_entry.id   8a35d79340710de39b215a244651c340
#
_cell.length_a   1.000
_cell.length_b   1.000
_cell.length_c   1.000
_cell.angle_alpha   90.00
_cell.angle_beta   90.00
_cell.angle_gamma   90.00
#
_symmetry.space_group_name_H-M   'P 1'
#
loop_
_entity.id
_entity.type
_entity.pdbx_description
1 polymer ?
#
loop_
_entity_poly.entity_id
_entity_poly.type
_entity_poly.pdbx_seq_one_letter_code
_entity_poly.pdbx_strand_id
1 'polypeptide(L)'
;MKNKMLAAVVAGLMCCVHSTAQINIWEKTPVDKNVELTPYLVEGTGNKAVVVCPGGSYFWHDIDTEGHDVARWLQQNGISAFVLRYRTAYVPAFITRYRYIFRGNRYPDPQDDLQQALSYVRSHAEEFGIDPAMVGAMGFSAGGHLVMSAAELFSPEERPAFVVPVYPVVTMSKPCVHKRTRRAL
;
A
#
# COMPACT_ATOMS: atom_id res chain seq x y z
N MET A 1 33.49 15.47 56.58
CA MET A 1 32.82 16.16 55.48
C MET A 1 32.66 15.13 54.38
N LYS A 2 31.40 14.66 54.16
CA LYS A 2 31.11 13.57 53.20
C LYS A 2 30.46 14.19 51.95
N ASN A 3 31.19 14.20 50.83
CA ASN A 3 30.65 14.63 49.53
C ASN A 3 29.73 13.54 48.99
N LYS A 4 28.43 13.87 48.88
CA LYS A 4 27.47 13.05 48.14
C LYS A 4 27.53 13.51 46.68
N MET A 5 28.11 12.69 45.84
CA MET A 5 27.96 12.82 44.40
C MET A 5 26.53 12.45 43.99
N LEU A 6 25.83 13.42 43.42
CA LEU A 6 24.52 13.26 42.84
C LEU A 6 24.69 12.70 41.39
N ALA A 7 24.42 11.42 41.21
CA ALA A 7 24.40 10.83 39.89
C ALA A 7 23.10 11.22 39.17
N ALA A 8 23.21 12.12 38.21
CA ALA A 8 22.10 12.46 37.34
C ALA A 8 21.93 11.32 36.32
N VAL A 9 20.86 10.54 36.43
CA VAL A 9 20.42 9.61 35.42
C VAL A 9 19.79 10.41 34.29
N VAL A 10 20.53 10.63 33.22
CA VAL A 10 19.98 11.13 31.95
C VAL A 10 19.31 9.94 31.27
N ALA A 11 18.02 9.78 31.45
CA ALA A 11 17.19 8.91 30.62
C ALA A 11 17.12 9.53 29.21
N GLY A 12 18.01 9.12 28.34
CA GLY A 12 17.94 9.48 26.93
C GLY A 12 16.69 8.88 26.33
N LEU A 13 15.74 9.74 26.00
CA LEU A 13 14.60 9.39 25.14
C LEU A 13 15.18 9.08 23.74
N MET A 14 15.48 7.81 23.51
CA MET A 14 15.89 7.32 22.20
C MET A 14 14.65 7.30 21.33
N CYS A 15 14.38 8.45 20.68
CA CYS A 15 13.36 8.52 19.63
C CYS A 15 13.86 7.63 18.49
N CYS A 16 13.42 6.39 18.47
CA CYS A 16 13.64 5.49 17.32
C CYS A 16 12.94 6.11 16.11
N VAL A 17 13.70 6.88 15.34
CA VAL A 17 13.30 7.22 13.98
C VAL A 17 13.34 5.91 13.20
N HIS A 18 12.21 5.20 13.14
CA HIS A 18 12.08 4.06 12.26
C HIS A 18 12.23 4.59 10.83
N SER A 19 13.39 4.35 10.26
CA SER A 19 13.61 4.56 8.83
C SER A 19 12.59 3.67 8.11
N THR A 20 11.63 4.29 7.42
CA THR A 20 10.68 3.57 6.56
C THR A 20 11.40 3.14 5.29
N ALA A 21 12.24 2.12 5.40
CA ALA A 21 12.91 1.55 4.24
C ALA A 21 11.84 0.95 3.31
N GLN A 22 11.88 1.34 2.04
CA GLN A 22 11.02 0.76 1.01
C GLN A 22 11.39 -0.70 0.80
N ILE A 23 10.37 -1.56 0.68
CA ILE A 23 10.51 -3.00 0.50
C ILE A 23 10.12 -3.32 -0.94
N ASN A 24 11.03 -3.88 -1.72
CA ASN A 24 10.71 -4.43 -3.03
C ASN A 24 10.09 -5.83 -2.84
N ILE A 25 8.79 -5.96 -3.09
CA ILE A 25 8.07 -7.22 -2.90
C ILE A 25 8.29 -8.23 -4.02
N TRP A 26 8.99 -7.85 -5.09
CA TRP A 26 9.31 -8.69 -6.25
C TRP A 26 10.79 -9.02 -6.38
N GLU A 27 11.60 -8.89 -5.32
CA GLU A 27 13.08 -9.05 -5.36
C GLU A 27 13.59 -10.32 -6.05
N LYS A 28 12.83 -11.41 -5.98
CA LYS A 28 13.22 -12.72 -6.53
C LYS A 28 12.67 -12.99 -7.94
N THR A 29 11.98 -12.04 -8.54
CA THR A 29 11.36 -12.19 -9.85
C THR A 29 11.74 -11.04 -10.78
N PRO A 30 11.72 -11.23 -12.10
CA PRO A 30 12.03 -10.17 -13.08
C PRO A 30 10.86 -9.16 -13.26
N VAL A 31 10.01 -8.99 -12.26
CA VAL A 31 8.93 -8.00 -12.25
C VAL A 31 9.48 -6.61 -11.94
N ASP A 32 8.74 -5.58 -12.28
CA ASP A 32 9.14 -4.18 -12.18
C ASP A 32 9.72 -3.83 -10.78
N LYS A 33 10.97 -3.38 -10.77
CA LYS A 33 11.69 -2.97 -9.56
C LYS A 33 11.08 -1.75 -8.85
N ASN A 34 10.11 -1.08 -9.47
CA ASN A 34 9.43 0.06 -8.90
C ASN A 34 8.16 -0.32 -8.11
N VAL A 35 7.87 -1.62 -7.95
CA VAL A 35 6.80 -2.07 -7.06
C VAL A 35 7.34 -2.13 -5.65
N GLU A 36 6.94 -1.17 -4.84
CA GLU A 36 7.48 -0.93 -3.51
C GLU A 36 6.37 -0.91 -2.46
N LEU A 37 6.71 -1.42 -1.29
CA LEU A 37 5.87 -1.39 -0.10
C LEU A 37 6.58 -0.57 0.98
N THR A 38 5.96 0.53 1.43
CA THR A 38 6.52 1.38 2.49
C THR A 38 5.78 1.12 3.80
N PRO A 39 6.44 0.53 4.83
CA PRO A 39 5.80 0.20 6.09
C PRO A 39 5.67 1.41 7.04
N TYR A 40 4.57 1.46 7.78
CA TYR A 40 4.27 2.36 8.89
C TYR A 40 3.77 1.50 10.04
N LEU A 41 4.68 1.02 10.87
CA LEU A 41 4.39 0.02 11.88
C LEU A 41 4.00 0.65 13.23
N VAL A 42 3.07 0.00 13.92
CA VAL A 42 2.72 0.27 15.32
C VAL A 42 3.52 -0.67 16.21
N GLU A 43 4.01 -0.18 17.34
CA GLU A 43 4.73 -1.00 18.31
C GLU A 43 3.81 -2.07 18.94
N GLY A 44 4.39 -3.22 19.30
CA GLY A 44 3.69 -4.35 19.91
C GLY A 44 3.44 -5.49 18.94
N THR A 45 2.59 -6.43 19.35
CA THR A 45 2.26 -7.65 18.59
C THR A 45 0.77 -7.81 18.39
N GLY A 46 0.37 -8.53 17.33
CA GLY A 46 -1.04 -8.79 17.02
C GLY A 46 -1.81 -7.57 16.50
N ASN A 47 -1.10 -6.57 15.99
CA ASN A 47 -1.71 -5.36 15.45
C ASN A 47 -2.47 -5.65 14.14
N LYS A 48 -3.54 -4.88 13.90
CA LYS A 48 -4.20 -4.86 12.59
C LYS A 48 -3.31 -4.17 11.57
N ALA A 49 -3.40 -4.60 10.31
CA ALA A 49 -2.63 -3.99 9.24
C ALA A 49 -3.49 -3.69 8.01
N VAL A 50 -3.10 -2.64 7.27
CA VAL A 50 -3.80 -2.19 6.07
C VAL A 50 -2.79 -1.93 4.95
N VAL A 51 -2.97 -2.58 3.81
CA VAL A 51 -2.27 -2.20 2.57
C VAL A 51 -3.02 -1.03 1.94
N VAL A 52 -2.37 0.12 1.81
CA VAL A 52 -2.94 1.35 1.27
C VAL A 52 -2.57 1.49 -0.21
N CYS A 53 -3.60 1.58 -1.07
CA CYS A 53 -3.49 1.70 -2.52
C CYS A 53 -3.91 3.10 -2.95
N PRO A 54 -2.97 4.02 -3.26
CA PRO A 54 -3.29 5.38 -3.72
C PRO A 54 -4.03 5.39 -5.05
N GLY A 55 -4.80 6.44 -5.30
CA GLY A 55 -5.42 6.69 -6.60
C GLY A 55 -4.46 7.27 -7.63
N GLY A 56 -4.99 7.62 -8.80
CA GLY A 56 -4.23 8.19 -9.92
C GLY A 56 -4.65 7.64 -11.27
N SER A 57 -5.90 7.14 -11.36
CA SER A 57 -6.52 6.64 -12.61
C SER A 57 -5.75 5.51 -13.29
N TYR A 58 -4.90 4.78 -12.57
CA TYR A 58 -3.94 3.77 -13.08
C TYR A 58 -2.86 4.30 -14.02
N PHE A 59 -2.65 5.63 -14.08
CA PHE A 59 -1.56 6.23 -14.83
C PHE A 59 -0.41 6.72 -13.94
N TRP A 60 -0.73 7.10 -12.70
CA TRP A 60 0.20 7.56 -11.67
C TRP A 60 -0.36 7.25 -10.28
N HIS A 61 0.31 7.73 -9.23
CA HIS A 61 -0.16 7.65 -7.85
C HIS A 61 -0.18 9.03 -7.21
N ASP A 62 -1.22 9.33 -6.46
CA ASP A 62 -1.20 10.39 -5.45
C ASP A 62 -0.57 9.80 -4.16
N ILE A 63 0.74 9.53 -4.27
CA ILE A 63 1.46 8.73 -3.27
C ILE A 63 1.59 9.44 -1.93
N ASP A 64 1.70 10.76 -1.93
CA ASP A 64 1.87 11.55 -0.71
C ASP A 64 0.55 11.67 0.05
N THR A 65 -0.51 12.19 -0.59
CA THR A 65 -1.79 12.50 0.08
C THR A 65 -2.61 11.23 0.37
N GLU A 66 -2.78 10.36 -0.64
CA GLU A 66 -3.61 9.15 -0.53
C GLU A 66 -2.81 7.90 -0.09
N GLY A 67 -1.49 8.02 0.01
CA GLY A 67 -0.59 6.98 0.49
C GLY A 67 0.01 7.32 1.85
N HIS A 68 1.08 8.11 1.85
CA HIS A 68 1.89 8.36 3.03
C HIS A 68 1.17 9.11 4.15
N ASP A 69 0.34 10.11 3.85
CA ASP A 69 -0.42 10.85 4.87
C ASP A 69 -1.47 9.95 5.52
N VAL A 70 -2.16 9.13 4.72
CA VAL A 70 -3.12 8.14 5.21
C VAL A 70 -2.43 7.10 6.09
N ALA A 71 -1.28 6.60 5.67
CA ALA A 71 -0.53 5.60 6.44
C ALA A 71 -0.05 6.15 7.79
N ARG A 72 0.42 7.40 7.82
CA ARG A 72 0.77 8.08 9.09
C ARG A 72 -0.43 8.25 10.01
N TRP A 73 -1.58 8.63 9.44
CA TRP A 73 -2.83 8.75 10.21
C TRP A 73 -3.26 7.40 10.79
N LEU A 74 -3.21 6.31 10.01
CA LEU A 74 -3.52 4.96 10.48
C LEU A 74 -2.57 4.54 11.61
N GLN A 75 -1.26 4.75 11.44
CA GLN A 75 -0.24 4.45 12.45
C GLN A 75 -0.50 5.20 13.76
N GLN A 76 -0.83 6.49 13.71
CA GLN A 76 -1.18 7.32 14.88
C GLN A 76 -2.45 6.83 15.58
N ASN A 77 -3.31 6.10 14.89
CA ASN A 77 -4.53 5.50 15.43
C ASN A 77 -4.39 3.99 15.75
N GLY A 78 -3.16 3.48 15.87
CA GLY A 78 -2.90 2.12 16.33
C GLY A 78 -3.12 1.05 15.27
N ILE A 79 -3.04 1.41 13.97
CA ILE A 79 -3.18 0.49 12.86
C ILE A 79 -1.90 0.53 12.01
N SER A 80 -1.21 -0.59 11.89
CA SER A 80 -0.05 -0.68 11.00
C SER A 80 -0.50 -0.52 9.54
N ALA A 81 0.27 0.22 8.75
CA ALA A 81 -0.07 0.49 7.36
C ALA A 81 1.12 0.25 6.44
N PHE A 82 0.83 -0.14 5.20
CA PHE A 82 1.82 -0.41 4.17
C PHE A 82 1.38 0.29 2.89
N VAL A 83 2.09 1.33 2.47
CA VAL A 83 1.78 2.04 1.22
C VAL A 83 2.31 1.25 0.05
N LEU A 84 1.41 0.81 -0.83
CA LEU A 84 1.76 0.06 -2.03
C LEU A 84 1.89 0.98 -3.24
N ARG A 85 3.08 1.00 -3.83
CA ARG A 85 3.33 1.57 -5.15
C ARG A 85 3.16 0.46 -6.20
N TYR A 86 1.94 0.25 -6.66
CA TYR A 86 1.62 -0.79 -7.64
C TYR A 86 1.92 -0.34 -9.07
N ARG A 87 2.06 -1.26 -10.02
CA ARG A 87 2.31 -0.96 -11.44
C ARG A 87 1.14 -0.20 -12.07
N THR A 88 1.48 0.82 -12.85
CA THR A 88 0.52 1.66 -13.59
C THR A 88 0.90 1.74 -15.06
N ALA A 89 -0.01 2.26 -15.89
CA ALA A 89 0.27 2.49 -17.31
C ALA A 89 1.29 3.62 -17.56
N TYR A 90 1.66 4.38 -16.53
CA TYR A 90 2.57 5.52 -16.53
C TYR A 90 2.11 6.75 -17.34
N VAL A 91 2.66 7.90 -16.98
CA VAL A 91 2.37 9.20 -17.61
C VAL A 91 2.58 9.23 -19.13
N PRO A 92 3.63 8.59 -19.69
CA PRO A 92 3.79 8.55 -21.16
C PRO A 92 2.59 7.89 -21.87
N ALA A 93 2.01 6.84 -21.32
CA ALA A 93 0.80 6.22 -21.90
C ALA A 93 -0.44 7.12 -21.80
N PHE A 94 -0.48 8.03 -20.83
CA PHE A 94 -1.53 9.04 -20.71
C PHE A 94 -1.39 10.12 -21.79
N ILE A 95 -0.18 10.64 -22.03
CA ILE A 95 0.10 11.75 -22.95
C ILE A 95 -0.03 11.32 -24.41
N THR A 96 0.59 10.20 -24.78
CA THR A 96 0.76 9.83 -26.18
C THR A 96 -0.52 9.35 -26.87
N ARG A 97 -1.57 9.00 -26.13
CA ARG A 97 -2.79 8.35 -26.66
C ARG A 97 -2.52 7.11 -27.54
N TYR A 98 -1.27 6.77 -27.81
CA TYR A 98 -0.86 5.70 -28.70
C TYR A 98 -0.83 4.36 -27.95
N ARG A 99 -1.96 3.68 -27.92
CA ARG A 99 -2.13 2.32 -27.34
C ARG A 99 -1.19 1.27 -27.99
N TYR A 100 -0.59 1.60 -29.09
CA TYR A 100 0.22 0.64 -29.89
C TYR A 100 1.73 0.75 -29.62
N ILE A 101 2.21 1.90 -29.12
CA ILE A 101 3.65 2.15 -28.93
C ILE A 101 4.04 2.06 -27.44
N PHE A 102 3.19 2.60 -26.55
CA PHE A 102 3.39 2.55 -25.09
C PHE A 102 2.17 1.96 -24.41
N ARG A 103 2.18 0.67 -24.15
CA ARG A 103 1.06 0.01 -23.47
C ARG A 103 1.06 0.24 -21.96
N GLY A 104 2.24 0.40 -21.34
CA GLY A 104 2.37 0.41 -19.89
C GLY A 104 1.88 -0.89 -19.23
N ASN A 105 1.84 -0.90 -17.91
CA ASN A 105 1.28 -2.00 -17.15
C ASN A 105 -0.25 -1.87 -17.09
N ARG A 106 -0.95 -3.00 -17.16
CA ARG A 106 -2.41 -3.09 -17.21
C ARG A 106 -2.89 -4.24 -16.35
N TYR A 107 -4.20 -4.44 -16.35
CA TYR A 107 -4.79 -5.67 -15.81
C TYR A 107 -4.09 -6.90 -16.44
N PRO A 108 -3.61 -7.89 -15.64
CA PRO A 108 -3.80 -7.99 -14.18
C PRO A 108 -2.67 -7.39 -13.33
N ASP A 109 -1.67 -6.70 -13.89
CA ASP A 109 -0.46 -6.26 -13.18
C ASP A 109 -0.71 -5.56 -11.83
N PRO A 110 -1.64 -4.56 -11.70
CA PRO A 110 -1.92 -3.95 -10.40
C PRO A 110 -2.53 -4.92 -9.39
N GLN A 111 -3.34 -5.89 -9.86
CA GLN A 111 -3.95 -6.92 -9.01
C GLN A 111 -2.89 -7.88 -8.49
N ASP A 112 -1.97 -8.32 -9.36
CA ASP A 112 -0.86 -9.19 -8.97
C ASP A 112 0.02 -8.51 -7.92
N ASP A 113 0.26 -7.19 -8.06
CA ASP A 113 1.03 -6.43 -7.08
C ASP A 113 0.33 -6.34 -5.73
N LEU A 114 -0.98 -6.12 -5.70
CA LEU A 114 -1.74 -6.11 -4.45
C LEU A 114 -1.79 -7.50 -3.81
N GLN A 115 -1.97 -8.55 -4.60
CA GLN A 115 -1.96 -9.93 -4.12
C GLN A 115 -0.60 -10.27 -3.50
N GLN A 116 0.49 -9.92 -4.18
CA GLN A 116 1.85 -10.11 -3.67
C GLN A 116 2.11 -9.29 -2.39
N ALA A 117 1.62 -8.03 -2.32
CA ALA A 117 1.76 -7.21 -1.12
C ALA A 117 1.04 -7.82 0.09
N LEU A 118 -0.20 -8.29 -0.08
CA LEU A 118 -0.95 -8.97 0.97
C LEU A 118 -0.25 -10.25 1.44
N SER A 119 0.25 -11.04 0.50
CA SER A 119 1.01 -12.26 0.78
C SER A 119 2.31 -11.94 1.54
N TYR A 120 3.05 -10.92 1.09
CA TYR A 120 4.28 -10.48 1.73
C TYR A 120 4.05 -10.03 3.18
N VAL A 121 3.06 -9.15 3.40
CA VAL A 121 2.72 -8.66 4.74
C VAL A 121 2.31 -9.80 5.68
N ARG A 122 1.53 -10.77 5.21
CA ARG A 122 1.12 -11.94 5.99
C ARG A 122 2.29 -12.88 6.31
N SER A 123 3.19 -13.11 5.35
CA SER A 123 4.34 -14.00 5.56
C SER A 123 5.40 -13.41 6.49
N HIS A 124 5.45 -12.08 6.67
CA HIS A 124 6.33 -11.37 7.59
C HIS A 124 5.59 -10.82 8.82
N ALA A 125 4.41 -11.37 9.12
CA ALA A 125 3.53 -10.87 10.18
C ALA A 125 4.20 -10.82 11.55
N GLU A 126 4.99 -11.85 11.89
CA GLU A 126 5.77 -11.91 13.15
C GLU A 126 6.79 -10.77 13.23
N GLU A 127 7.56 -10.54 12.16
CA GLU A 127 8.55 -9.48 12.07
C GLU A 127 7.92 -8.09 12.23
N PHE A 128 6.72 -7.89 11.63
CA PHE A 128 6.01 -6.62 11.68
C PHE A 128 5.12 -6.44 12.91
N GLY A 129 5.03 -7.43 13.78
CA GLY A 129 4.18 -7.40 14.97
C GLY A 129 2.68 -7.33 14.65
N ILE A 130 2.22 -7.95 13.56
CA ILE A 130 0.83 -7.93 13.10
C ILE A 130 0.16 -9.30 13.21
N ASP A 131 -1.18 -9.30 13.23
CA ASP A 131 -1.97 -10.52 13.08
C ASP A 131 -2.20 -10.79 11.58
N PRO A 132 -1.68 -11.89 11.01
CA PRO A 132 -1.84 -12.20 9.59
C PRO A 132 -3.30 -12.39 9.16
N ALA A 133 -4.20 -12.75 10.10
CA ALA A 133 -5.64 -12.86 9.85
C ALA A 133 -6.33 -11.49 9.76
N MET A 134 -5.67 -10.40 10.21
CA MET A 134 -6.23 -9.06 10.26
C MET A 134 -5.54 -8.09 9.28
N VAL A 135 -5.11 -8.61 8.13
CA VAL A 135 -4.52 -7.81 7.05
C VAL A 135 -5.60 -7.45 6.03
N GLY A 136 -5.99 -6.17 6.02
CA GLY A 136 -6.96 -5.60 5.09
C GLY A 136 -6.31 -4.76 3.98
N ALA A 137 -7.16 -4.19 3.11
CA ALA A 137 -6.73 -3.27 2.06
C ALA A 137 -7.64 -2.02 2.02
N MET A 138 -7.03 -0.85 1.83
CA MET A 138 -7.71 0.43 1.66
C MET A 138 -7.24 1.08 0.37
N GLY A 139 -8.15 1.72 -0.37
CA GLY A 139 -7.73 2.36 -1.61
C GLY A 139 -8.64 3.50 -2.03
N PHE A 140 -8.08 4.42 -2.79
CA PHE A 140 -8.70 5.67 -3.21
C PHE A 140 -8.91 5.69 -4.72
N SER A 141 -10.07 6.12 -5.19
CA SER A 141 -10.35 6.27 -6.63
C SER A 141 -10.01 5.00 -7.43
N ALA A 142 -8.95 5.00 -8.24
CA ALA A 142 -8.43 3.82 -8.95
C ALA A 142 -7.91 2.74 -7.98
N GLY A 143 -7.22 3.14 -6.89
CA GLY A 143 -6.83 2.23 -5.80
C GLY A 143 -8.04 1.64 -5.09
N GLY A 144 -9.14 2.41 -4.96
CA GLY A 144 -10.43 1.92 -4.46
C GLY A 144 -11.03 0.84 -5.35
N HIS A 145 -10.96 1.01 -6.68
CA HIS A 145 -11.32 -0.04 -7.63
C HIS A 145 -10.43 -1.28 -7.48
N LEU A 146 -9.11 -1.08 -7.28
CA LEU A 146 -8.16 -2.17 -7.10
C LEU A 146 -8.49 -3.04 -5.87
N VAL A 147 -8.75 -2.43 -4.71
CA VAL A 147 -9.08 -3.20 -3.50
C VAL A 147 -10.46 -3.86 -3.58
N MET A 148 -11.42 -3.27 -4.27
CA MET A 148 -12.71 -3.93 -4.57
C MET A 148 -12.50 -5.16 -5.46
N SER A 149 -11.68 -5.04 -6.52
CA SER A 149 -11.38 -6.17 -7.40
C SER A 149 -10.69 -7.32 -6.64
N ALA A 150 -9.84 -7.01 -5.66
CA ALA A 150 -9.23 -8.03 -4.81
C ALA A 150 -10.27 -8.78 -3.95
N ALA A 151 -11.27 -8.07 -3.40
CA ALA A 151 -12.34 -8.69 -2.63
C ALA A 151 -13.23 -9.62 -3.47
N GLU A 152 -13.38 -9.33 -4.76
CA GLU A 152 -14.27 -10.08 -5.66
C GLU A 152 -13.55 -11.22 -6.39
N LEU A 153 -12.31 -10.98 -6.86
CA LEU A 153 -11.64 -11.84 -7.83
C LEU A 153 -10.58 -12.76 -7.21
N PHE A 154 -9.98 -12.42 -6.05
CA PHE A 154 -8.98 -13.27 -5.41
C PHE A 154 -9.61 -14.50 -4.80
N SER A 155 -8.86 -15.57 -4.66
CA SER A 155 -9.29 -16.78 -3.94
C SER A 155 -9.58 -16.44 -2.46
N PRO A 156 -10.42 -17.22 -1.76
CA PRO A 156 -10.74 -16.95 -0.35
C PRO A 156 -9.52 -16.78 0.56
N GLU A 157 -8.44 -17.50 0.29
CA GLU A 157 -7.19 -17.49 1.08
C GLU A 157 -6.35 -16.23 0.79
N GLU A 158 -6.48 -15.67 -0.40
CA GLU A 158 -5.70 -14.51 -0.86
C GLU A 158 -6.40 -13.19 -0.59
N ARG A 159 -7.72 -13.22 -0.40
CA ARG A 159 -8.52 -12.00 -0.15
C ARG A 159 -8.00 -11.23 1.06
N PRO A 160 -8.05 -9.88 1.01
CA PRO A 160 -7.87 -9.08 2.22
C PRO A 160 -8.96 -9.42 3.24
N ALA A 161 -8.64 -9.37 4.55
CA ALA A 161 -9.58 -9.62 5.63
C ALA A 161 -10.78 -8.66 5.61
N PHE A 162 -10.53 -7.45 5.12
CA PHE A 162 -11.55 -6.41 4.87
C PHE A 162 -11.04 -5.46 3.80
N VAL A 163 -11.97 -4.73 3.16
CA VAL A 163 -11.64 -3.67 2.19
C VAL A 163 -12.30 -2.35 2.58
N VAL A 164 -11.58 -1.26 2.34
CA VAL A 164 -12.07 0.11 2.56
C VAL A 164 -11.91 0.88 1.24
N PRO A 165 -12.87 0.82 0.33
CA PRO A 165 -12.83 1.59 -0.91
C PRO A 165 -13.32 3.02 -0.65
N VAL A 166 -12.45 4.01 -0.89
CA VAL A 166 -12.76 5.43 -0.74
C VAL A 166 -13.00 6.02 -2.13
N TYR A 167 -14.17 6.58 -2.37
CA TYR A 167 -14.67 7.11 -3.68
C TYR A 167 -14.18 6.28 -4.89
N PRO A 168 -14.42 4.96 -4.88
CA PRO A 168 -13.86 4.06 -5.89
C PRO A 168 -14.48 4.29 -7.28
N VAL A 169 -13.72 3.93 -8.31
CA VAL A 169 -14.31 3.71 -9.64
C VAL A 169 -15.02 2.36 -9.62
N VAL A 170 -16.35 2.38 -9.63
CA VAL A 170 -17.17 1.16 -9.45
C VAL A 170 -17.49 0.40 -10.75
N THR A 171 -17.27 1.03 -11.92
CA THR A 171 -17.57 0.38 -13.20
C THR A 171 -16.76 0.95 -14.35
N MET A 172 -16.42 0.07 -15.28
CA MET A 172 -15.84 0.42 -16.58
C MET A 172 -16.88 0.48 -17.71
N SER A 173 -18.17 0.27 -17.38
CA SER A 173 -19.27 0.24 -18.33
C SER A 173 -20.05 1.55 -18.35
N LYS A 174 -20.64 1.90 -19.50
CA LYS A 174 -21.58 3.01 -19.62
C LYS A 174 -22.87 2.70 -18.84
N PRO A 175 -23.59 3.72 -18.33
CA PRO A 175 -23.34 5.17 -18.45
C PRO A 175 -22.33 5.73 -17.44
N CYS A 176 -21.97 5.01 -16.37
CA CYS A 176 -21.22 5.51 -15.22
C CYS A 176 -19.70 5.31 -15.35
N VAL A 177 -19.18 5.05 -16.55
CA VAL A 177 -17.75 4.79 -16.76
C VAL A 177 -16.86 5.99 -16.46
N HIS A 178 -15.83 5.78 -15.66
CA HIS A 178 -14.71 6.72 -15.56
C HIS A 178 -13.75 6.49 -16.73
N LYS A 179 -13.91 7.30 -17.79
CA LYS A 179 -13.24 7.10 -19.08
C LYS A 179 -11.71 7.03 -19.00
N ARG A 180 -11.10 7.81 -18.08
CA ARG A 180 -9.65 7.86 -17.88
C ARG A 180 -9.16 6.51 -17.34
N THR A 181 -9.73 6.03 -16.25
CA THR A 181 -9.38 4.75 -15.63
C THR A 181 -9.57 3.58 -16.62
N ARG A 182 -10.70 3.53 -17.34
CA ARG A 182 -10.94 2.51 -18.37
C ARG A 182 -9.89 2.52 -19.48
N ARG A 183 -9.30 3.67 -19.78
CA ARG A 183 -8.25 3.77 -20.80
C ARG A 183 -6.91 3.22 -20.32
N ALA A 184 -6.64 3.24 -19.01
CA ALA A 184 -5.42 2.73 -18.42
C ALA A 184 -5.42 1.20 -18.26
N LEU A 185 -6.58 0.62 -17.98
CA LEU A 185 -6.80 -0.82 -17.85
C LEU A 185 -7.13 -1.47 -19.21
#